data_6041bbca8492b4ee0db66e39d98c21ba
#
_entry.id   6041bbca8492b4ee0db66e39d98c21ba
#
_cell.length_a   1.000
_cell.length_b   1.000
_cell.length_c   1.000
_cell.angle_alpha   90.00
_cell.angle_beta   90.00
_cell.angle_gamma   90.00
#
_symmetry.space_group_name_H-M   'P 1'
#
loop_
_entity.id
_entity.type
_entity.pdbx_description
1 polymer ?
#
loop_
_entity_poly.entity_id
_entity_poly.type
_entity_poly.pdbx_seq_one_letter_code
_entity_poly.pdbx_strand_id
1 'polypeptide(L)'
;MSEQRQKFNGAQVRGWVVYCGMEFLSALKEHKSIFEVYKRYDEARAYREGDTLNPTEFVHKGIRFIEYANHFGSDADIAADKAILLPVGRNLYKEYFAPADMASTVNTRALPYYASREKLQHDKGWSLHMQSNPLPIALRPELLATLTMS
;
A
#
# COMPACT_ATOMS: atom_id res chain seq x y z
N MET A 1 0.28 11.75 -16.42
CA MET A 1 -1.06 11.18 -16.24
C MET A 1 -1.75 10.83 -17.55
N SER A 2 -1.63 11.61 -18.61
CA SER A 2 -2.20 11.26 -19.93
C SER A 2 -1.63 9.96 -20.50
N GLU A 3 -0.32 9.75 -20.37
CA GLU A 3 0.33 8.51 -20.83
C GLU A 3 -0.15 7.26 -20.13
N GLN A 4 -0.42 7.33 -18.83
CA GLN A 4 -0.92 6.19 -18.07
C GLN A 4 -2.36 5.83 -18.45
N ARG A 5 -3.17 6.83 -18.82
CA ARG A 5 -4.56 6.58 -19.28
C ARG A 5 -4.63 5.86 -20.63
N GLN A 6 -3.63 5.98 -21.49
CA GLN A 6 -3.58 5.27 -22.77
C GLN A 6 -3.27 3.78 -22.63
N LYS A 7 -2.72 3.35 -21.49
CA LYS A 7 -2.35 1.94 -21.22
C LYS A 7 -3.49 1.09 -20.64
N PHE A 8 -4.72 1.59 -20.63
CA PHE A 8 -5.86 0.92 -19.96
C PHE A 8 -6.37 -0.38 -20.59
N ASN A 9 -5.81 -0.90 -21.59
CA ASN A 9 -6.18 -2.09 -22.31
C ASN A 9 -7.06 -3.09 -21.50
N GLY A 10 -8.33 -2.75 -21.24
CA GLY A 10 -9.29 -3.57 -20.51
C GLY A 10 -9.27 -3.52 -18.97
N ALA A 11 -8.39 -2.78 -18.34
CA ALA A 11 -8.38 -2.58 -16.88
C ALA A 11 -9.41 -1.52 -16.45
N GLN A 12 -10.23 -1.82 -15.45
CA GLN A 12 -11.19 -0.86 -14.89
C GLN A 12 -10.52 -0.05 -13.76
N VAL A 13 -9.83 1.01 -14.11
CA VAL A 13 -9.25 1.94 -13.13
C VAL A 13 -10.32 2.94 -12.68
N ARG A 14 -10.59 3.00 -11.37
CA ARG A 14 -11.54 3.90 -10.74
C ARG A 14 -10.90 5.15 -10.15
N GLY A 15 -9.62 5.08 -9.80
CA GLY A 15 -8.89 6.17 -9.18
C GLY A 15 -7.39 5.90 -9.15
N TRP A 16 -6.67 6.86 -8.57
CA TRP A 16 -5.24 6.81 -8.42
C TRP A 16 -4.85 7.15 -6.99
N VAL A 17 -3.89 6.41 -6.46
CA VAL A 17 -3.27 6.66 -5.17
C VAL A 17 -1.78 6.81 -5.38
N VAL A 18 -1.18 7.76 -4.69
CA VAL A 18 0.26 7.99 -4.67
C VAL A 18 0.74 7.83 -3.23
N TYR A 19 1.57 6.84 -2.99
CA TYR A 19 2.29 6.71 -1.74
C TYR A 19 3.57 7.51 -1.85
N CYS A 20 3.74 8.48 -0.97
CA CYS A 20 4.83 9.46 -1.02
C CYS A 20 5.78 9.24 0.15
N GLY A 21 7.08 9.33 -0.11
CA GLY A 21 8.07 9.57 0.93
C GLY A 21 7.86 10.95 1.57
N MET A 22 8.39 11.14 2.77
CA MET A 22 8.17 12.34 3.58
C MET A 22 8.65 13.63 2.86
N GLU A 23 9.84 13.60 2.28
CA GLU A 23 10.41 14.76 1.58
C GLU A 23 9.63 15.09 0.31
N PHE A 24 9.25 14.05 -0.46
CA PHE A 24 8.44 14.22 -1.67
C PHE A 24 7.10 14.87 -1.36
N LEU A 25 6.41 14.44 -0.31
CA LEU A 25 5.11 14.99 0.07
C LEU A 25 5.25 16.43 0.57
N SER A 26 6.29 16.74 1.35
CA SER A 26 6.56 18.10 1.83
C SER A 26 6.84 19.05 0.68
N ALA A 27 7.72 18.67 -0.24
CA ALA A 27 8.01 19.46 -1.44
C ALA A 27 6.78 19.66 -2.33
N LEU A 28 5.91 18.64 -2.44
CA LEU A 28 4.66 18.74 -3.18
C LEU A 28 3.70 19.77 -2.54
N LYS A 29 3.58 19.77 -1.21
CA LYS A 29 2.72 20.70 -0.47
C LYS A 29 3.22 22.14 -0.57
N GLU A 30 4.54 22.34 -0.57
CA GLU A 30 5.19 23.65 -0.69
C GLU A 30 5.23 24.17 -2.11
N HIS A 31 4.98 23.32 -3.10
CA HIS A 31 5.01 23.74 -4.50
C HIS A 31 3.97 24.83 -4.79
N LYS A 32 4.42 25.93 -5.38
CA LYS A 32 3.65 27.17 -5.60
C LYS A 32 2.26 26.96 -6.21
N SER A 33 2.10 25.98 -7.11
CA SER A 33 0.81 25.67 -7.77
C SER A 33 -0.14 24.85 -6.88
N ILE A 34 0.33 24.26 -5.81
CA ILE A 34 -0.45 23.34 -4.95
C ILE A 34 -0.68 23.95 -3.58
N PHE A 35 0.22 24.79 -3.11
CA PHE A 35 0.21 25.37 -1.76
C PHE A 35 -1.14 25.95 -1.35
N GLU A 36 -1.73 26.81 -2.18
CA GLU A 36 -3.04 27.43 -1.91
C GLU A 36 -4.18 26.39 -1.84
N VAL A 37 -4.12 25.37 -2.70
CA VAL A 37 -5.12 24.30 -2.72
C VAL A 37 -4.97 23.41 -1.50
N TYR A 38 -3.74 23.09 -1.12
CA TYR A 38 -3.42 22.31 0.07
C TYR A 38 -3.89 23.04 1.33
N LYS A 39 -3.60 24.32 1.49
CA LYS A 39 -4.02 25.12 2.64
C LYS A 39 -5.53 25.10 2.84
N ARG A 40 -6.31 25.31 1.79
CA ARG A 40 -7.79 25.24 1.84
C ARG A 40 -8.30 23.85 2.18
N TYR A 41 -7.63 22.81 1.69
CA TYR A 41 -7.98 21.43 1.99
C TYR A 41 -7.76 21.09 3.46
N ASP A 42 -6.63 21.51 4.02
CA ASP A 42 -6.24 21.27 5.41
C ASP A 42 -7.17 22.02 6.37
N GLU A 43 -7.48 23.27 6.11
CA GLU A 43 -8.46 24.05 6.87
C GLU A 43 -9.85 23.39 6.87
N ALA A 44 -10.33 22.91 5.72
CA ALA A 44 -11.61 22.21 5.59
C ALA A 44 -11.62 20.84 6.28
N ARG A 45 -10.47 20.16 6.31
CA ARG A 45 -10.29 18.87 7.02
C ARG A 45 -10.32 19.06 8.52
N ALA A 46 -9.57 20.00 9.07
CA ALA A 46 -9.57 20.32 10.49
C ALA A 46 -10.98 20.61 11.03
N TYR A 47 -11.79 21.28 10.21
CA TYR A 47 -13.20 21.57 10.57
C TYR A 47 -14.09 20.31 10.58
N ARG A 48 -13.85 19.33 9.69
CA ARG A 48 -14.73 18.14 9.54
C ARG A 48 -14.34 16.98 10.45
N GLU A 49 -13.07 16.75 10.67
CA GLU A 49 -12.55 15.51 11.25
C GLU A 49 -11.95 15.69 12.65
N GLY A 50 -11.78 16.94 13.08
CA GLY A 50 -11.03 17.24 14.30
C GLY A 50 -9.57 16.85 14.17
N ASP A 51 -8.81 16.98 15.26
CA ASP A 51 -7.39 16.65 15.32
C ASP A 51 -7.18 15.13 15.50
N THR A 52 -7.44 14.36 14.46
CA THR A 52 -7.17 12.92 14.46
C THR A 52 -5.79 12.64 13.86
N LEU A 53 -5.01 11.79 14.56
CA LEU A 53 -3.67 11.29 14.21
C LEU A 53 -3.67 10.42 12.92
N ASN A 54 -4.40 10.80 11.89
CA ASN A 54 -4.41 10.06 10.63
C ASN A 54 -3.22 10.45 9.76
N PRO A 55 -2.67 9.50 8.99
CA PRO A 55 -1.59 9.79 8.04
C PRO A 55 -2.00 10.95 7.16
N THR A 56 -1.05 11.84 6.89
CA THR A 56 -1.28 13.04 6.11
C THR A 56 -1.74 12.67 4.70
N GLU A 57 -3.04 12.74 4.48
CA GLU A 57 -3.66 12.46 3.19
C GLU A 57 -4.06 13.77 2.52
N PHE A 58 -3.74 13.89 1.23
CA PHE A 58 -4.09 15.05 0.41
C PHE A 58 -4.70 14.60 -0.92
N VAL A 59 -5.86 15.15 -1.28
CA VAL A 59 -6.52 14.84 -2.55
C VAL A 59 -6.43 16.03 -3.51
N HIS A 60 -5.84 15.83 -4.68
CA HIS A 60 -5.75 16.83 -5.72
C HIS A 60 -6.09 16.23 -7.10
N LYS A 61 -7.02 16.86 -7.83
CA LYS A 61 -7.49 16.42 -9.17
C LYS A 61 -7.86 14.93 -9.26
N GLY A 62 -8.48 14.38 -8.20
CA GLY A 62 -8.91 13.00 -8.15
C GLY A 62 -7.79 11.98 -7.86
N ILE A 63 -6.61 12.46 -7.49
CA ILE A 63 -5.50 11.65 -7.03
C ILE A 63 -5.36 11.82 -5.53
N ARG A 64 -5.22 10.72 -4.83
CA ARG A 64 -4.99 10.69 -3.40
C ARG A 64 -3.49 10.53 -3.14
N PHE A 65 -2.90 11.47 -2.46
CA PHE A 65 -1.52 11.43 -1.98
C PHE A 65 -1.52 11.05 -0.51
N ILE A 66 -0.79 10.01 -0.16
CA ILE A 66 -0.72 9.47 1.19
C ILE A 66 0.75 9.42 1.59
N GLU A 67 1.07 9.97 2.75
CA GLU A 67 2.39 9.81 3.34
C GLU A 67 2.60 8.35 3.76
N TYR A 68 3.66 7.75 3.27
CA TYR A 68 4.04 6.40 3.64
C TYR A 68 5.14 6.47 4.69
N ALA A 69 4.73 6.43 5.95
CA ALA A 69 5.65 6.33 7.08
C ALA A 69 6.02 4.85 7.25
N ASN A 70 7.17 4.48 6.73
CA ASN A 70 7.59 3.08 6.73
C ASN A 70 8.46 2.73 7.94
N HIS A 71 8.22 1.53 8.47
CA HIS A 71 8.97 0.99 9.60
C HIS A 71 9.34 -0.49 9.41
N PHE A 72 9.29 -1.00 8.18
CA PHE A 72 9.50 -2.42 7.90
C PHE A 72 10.93 -2.79 7.50
N GLY A 73 11.87 -1.85 7.50
CA GLY A 73 13.25 -2.07 7.13
C GLY A 73 13.61 -1.51 5.75
N SER A 74 14.89 -1.29 5.51
CA SER A 74 15.42 -0.48 4.41
C SER A 74 15.10 -0.95 3.00
N ASP A 75 14.83 -2.24 2.79
CA ASP A 75 14.67 -2.80 1.43
C ASP A 75 13.24 -2.72 0.90
N ALA A 76 12.26 -2.49 1.77
CA ALA A 76 10.84 -2.39 1.42
C ALA A 76 10.32 -0.95 1.41
N ASP A 77 11.17 0.02 1.67
CA ASP A 77 10.80 1.40 1.92
C ASP A 77 10.72 2.22 0.63
N ILE A 78 9.75 3.13 0.59
CA ILE A 78 9.74 4.19 -0.41
C ILE A 78 10.76 5.23 0.07
N ALA A 79 11.81 5.50 -0.73
CA ALA A 79 12.79 6.51 -0.39
C ALA A 79 12.12 7.87 -0.17
N ALA A 80 12.68 8.69 0.74
CA ALA A 80 12.06 9.94 1.18
C ALA A 80 11.77 10.92 0.03
N ASP A 81 12.60 10.89 -1.01
CA ASP A 81 12.54 11.73 -2.23
C ASP A 81 11.66 11.15 -3.35
N LYS A 82 11.04 9.98 -3.13
CA LYS A 82 10.26 9.25 -4.14
C LYS A 82 8.81 9.08 -3.77
N ALA A 83 8.01 8.81 -4.79
CA ALA A 83 6.64 8.40 -4.61
C ALA A 83 6.26 7.31 -5.64
N ILE A 84 5.29 6.47 -5.30
CA ILE A 84 4.80 5.41 -6.16
C ILE A 84 3.34 5.69 -6.50
N LEU A 85 3.05 5.79 -7.80
CA LEU A 85 1.70 5.93 -8.33
C LEU A 85 1.10 4.55 -8.55
N LEU A 86 -0.06 4.31 -7.94
CA LEU A 86 -0.80 3.06 -7.99
C LEU A 86 -2.22 3.27 -8.54
N PRO A 87 -2.67 2.49 -9.51
CA PRO A 87 -4.07 2.50 -9.94
C PRO A 87 -4.94 1.77 -8.93
N VAL A 88 -6.13 2.29 -8.69
CA VAL A 88 -7.17 1.67 -7.86
C VAL A 88 -8.31 1.21 -8.76
N GLY A 89 -8.66 -0.07 -8.71
CA GLY A 89 -9.70 -0.60 -9.56
C GLY A 89 -9.88 -2.12 -9.42
N ARG A 90 -10.61 -2.70 -10.36
CA ARG A 90 -10.82 -4.15 -10.41
C ARG A 90 -9.78 -4.83 -11.30
N ASN A 91 -9.40 -6.06 -10.95
CA ASN A 91 -8.49 -6.91 -11.71
C ASN A 91 -7.11 -6.28 -11.98
N LEU A 92 -6.63 -5.45 -11.07
CA LEU A 92 -5.30 -4.83 -11.14
C LEU A 92 -4.26 -5.61 -10.34
N TYR A 93 -4.71 -6.21 -9.24
CA TYR A 93 -3.86 -6.97 -8.32
C TYR A 93 -4.49 -8.33 -8.04
N LYS A 94 -3.67 -9.32 -7.81
CA LYS A 94 -4.07 -10.66 -7.40
C LYS A 94 -3.12 -11.20 -6.34
N GLU A 95 -3.67 -11.90 -5.38
CA GLU A 95 -2.89 -12.54 -4.33
C GLU A 95 -3.00 -14.05 -4.49
N TYR A 96 -1.86 -14.70 -4.49
CA TYR A 96 -1.73 -16.15 -4.46
C TYR A 96 -1.16 -16.57 -3.12
N PHE A 97 -1.47 -17.77 -2.70
CA PHE A 97 -0.95 -18.33 -1.46
C PHE A 97 -0.18 -19.60 -1.77
N ALA A 98 0.89 -19.85 -1.01
CA ALA A 98 1.59 -21.14 -1.00
C ALA A 98 1.15 -21.95 0.22
N PRO A 99 1.24 -23.31 0.16
CA PRO A 99 1.04 -24.15 1.33
C PRO A 99 2.04 -23.80 2.45
N ALA A 100 1.67 -24.10 3.70
CA ALA A 100 2.60 -23.99 4.82
C ALA A 100 3.72 -25.03 4.70
N ASP A 101 4.84 -24.80 5.37
CA ASP A 101 5.99 -25.69 5.45
C ASP A 101 5.79 -26.84 6.47
N MET A 102 4.55 -27.31 6.64
CA MET A 102 4.19 -28.40 7.51
C MET A 102 4.02 -29.70 6.72
N ALA A 103 4.42 -30.81 7.28
CA ALA A 103 4.26 -32.13 6.66
C ALA A 103 2.81 -32.45 6.25
N SER A 104 1.83 -31.99 7.03
CA SER A 104 0.40 -32.17 6.76
C SER A 104 -0.13 -31.37 5.56
N THR A 105 0.61 -30.37 5.09
CA THR A 105 0.20 -29.49 4.00
C THR A 105 0.89 -29.79 2.67
N VAL A 106 1.77 -30.79 2.64
CA VAL A 106 2.43 -31.26 1.41
C VAL A 106 1.39 -31.75 0.41
N ASN A 107 1.50 -31.28 -0.85
CA ASN A 107 0.58 -31.59 -1.95
C ASN A 107 -0.89 -31.22 -1.69
N THR A 108 -1.16 -30.27 -0.79
CA THR A 108 -2.50 -29.74 -0.56
C THR A 108 -2.71 -28.43 -1.30
N ARG A 109 -3.98 -28.05 -1.49
CA ARG A 109 -4.31 -26.72 -2.00
C ARG A 109 -3.97 -25.67 -0.95
N ALA A 110 -3.28 -24.62 -1.38
CA ALA A 110 -2.93 -23.50 -0.50
C ALA A 110 -4.14 -22.80 0.11
N LEU A 111 -4.02 -22.48 1.40
CA LEU A 111 -4.99 -21.68 2.15
C LEU A 111 -4.35 -20.36 2.57
N PRO A 112 -5.16 -19.30 2.79
CA PRO A 112 -4.64 -17.99 3.22
C PRO A 112 -3.93 -18.04 4.57
N TYR A 113 -4.41 -18.87 5.48
CA TYR A 113 -3.87 -19.01 6.83
C TYR A 113 -3.81 -20.46 7.25
N TYR A 114 -2.76 -20.81 7.98
CA TYR A 114 -2.56 -22.09 8.62
C TYR A 114 -2.36 -21.86 10.11
N ALA A 115 -2.92 -22.72 10.92
CA ALA A 115 -2.72 -22.72 12.35
C ALA A 115 -2.47 -24.16 12.83
N SER A 116 -1.47 -24.34 13.66
CA SER A 116 -1.21 -25.61 14.35
C SER A 116 -0.99 -25.36 15.83
N ARG A 117 -1.23 -26.39 16.61
CA ARG A 117 -0.97 -26.39 18.05
C ARG A 117 -0.22 -27.64 18.44
N GLU A 118 0.74 -27.49 19.31
CA GLU A 118 1.52 -28.58 19.87
C GLU A 118 1.54 -28.44 21.38
N LYS A 119 1.41 -29.60 22.08
CA LYS A 119 1.47 -29.63 23.54
C LYS A 119 2.94 -29.56 23.98
N LEU A 120 3.25 -28.67 24.87
CA LEU A 120 4.59 -28.54 25.45
C LEU A 120 4.87 -29.72 26.40
N GLN A 121 6.15 -30.07 26.49
CA GLN A 121 6.60 -31.11 27.42
C GLN A 121 6.23 -30.77 28.88
N HIS A 122 6.01 -31.80 29.68
CA HIS A 122 5.67 -31.68 31.08
C HIS A 122 4.37 -30.91 31.38
N ASP A 123 3.43 -30.91 30.43
CA ASP A 123 2.10 -30.27 30.60
C ASP A 123 2.16 -28.77 30.83
N LYS A 124 3.25 -28.10 30.36
CA LYS A 124 3.51 -26.68 30.54
C LYS A 124 2.63 -25.75 29.69
N GLY A 125 1.72 -26.31 28.89
CA GLY A 125 0.81 -25.54 28.04
C GLY A 125 0.86 -25.96 26.57
N TRP A 126 0.52 -25.02 25.67
CA TRP A 126 0.45 -25.24 24.23
C TRP A 126 1.33 -24.25 23.49
N SER A 127 2.05 -24.72 22.50
CA SER A 127 2.67 -23.89 21.48
C SER A 127 1.67 -23.69 20.34
N LEU A 128 1.45 -22.44 19.95
CA LEU A 128 0.60 -22.06 18.81
C LEU A 128 1.50 -21.54 17.70
N HIS A 129 1.37 -22.13 16.51
CA HIS A 129 2.06 -21.68 15.32
C HIS A 129 1.04 -21.22 14.28
N MET A 130 1.23 -20.03 13.75
CA MET A 130 0.42 -19.46 12.66
C MET A 130 1.32 -19.09 11.51
N GLN A 131 0.90 -19.41 10.29
CA GLN A 131 1.65 -19.13 9.07
C GLN A 131 0.72 -18.65 7.95
N SER A 132 1.19 -17.68 7.17
CA SER A 132 0.58 -17.24 5.94
C SER A 132 1.69 -16.98 4.91
N ASN A 133 1.53 -17.51 3.70
CA ASN A 133 2.51 -17.38 2.62
C ASN A 133 1.88 -16.68 1.41
N PRO A 134 1.56 -15.38 1.49
CA PRO A 134 0.98 -14.62 0.40
C PRO A 134 2.04 -14.24 -0.65
N LEU A 135 1.63 -14.25 -1.92
CA LEU A 135 2.36 -13.70 -3.05
C LEU A 135 1.47 -12.69 -3.77
N PRO A 136 1.55 -11.40 -3.45
CA PRO A 136 0.83 -10.36 -4.16
C PRO A 136 1.48 -10.11 -5.53
N ILE A 137 0.66 -10.03 -6.57
CA ILE A 137 1.11 -9.79 -7.94
C ILE A 137 0.31 -8.64 -8.55
N ALA A 138 1.01 -7.68 -9.15
CA ALA A 138 0.40 -6.69 -10.01
C ALA A 138 0.15 -7.30 -11.39
N LEU A 139 -1.11 -7.42 -11.79
CA LEU A 139 -1.49 -7.95 -13.10
C LEU A 139 -1.19 -6.97 -14.24
N ARG A 140 -1.05 -5.69 -13.90
CA ARG A 140 -0.80 -4.60 -14.85
C ARG A 140 0.34 -3.71 -14.34
N PRO A 141 1.59 -4.22 -14.35
CA PRO A 141 2.74 -3.45 -13.87
C PRO A 141 3.01 -2.19 -14.70
N GLU A 142 2.58 -2.17 -15.96
CA GLU A 142 2.70 -1.00 -16.85
C GLU A 142 1.91 0.23 -16.39
N LEU A 143 0.95 0.06 -15.46
CA LEU A 143 0.19 1.15 -14.85
C LEU A 143 0.85 1.72 -13.58
N LEU A 144 1.88 1.06 -13.08
CA LEU A 144 2.66 1.53 -11.95
C LEU A 144 3.69 2.55 -12.44
N ALA A 145 3.94 3.59 -11.67
CA ALA A 145 5.00 4.55 -11.97
C ALA A 145 5.67 5.04 -10.70
N THR A 146 6.99 5.16 -10.76
CA THR A 146 7.77 5.82 -9.72
C THR A 146 7.93 7.29 -10.11
N LEU A 147 7.71 8.18 -9.17
CA LEU A 147 7.91 9.62 -9.28
C LEU A 147 9.12 10.00 -8.43
N THR A 148 9.99 10.83 -8.95
CA THR A 148 11.17 11.36 -8.26
C THR A 148 11.17 12.87 -8.31
N MET A 149 11.63 13.52 -7.26
CA MET A 149 11.93 14.94 -7.29
C MET A 149 13.15 15.19 -8.19
N SER A 150 13.08 16.19 -9.02
CA SER A 150 14.22 16.69 -9.84
C SER A 150 14.71 18.01 -9.30
#